data_a9d860cce93a622e97822bbf77c2a503
#
_entry.id   a9d860cce93a622e97822bbf77c2a503
#
_cell.length_a   1.000
_cell.length_b   1.000
_cell.length_c   1.000
_cell.angle_alpha   90.00
_cell.angle_beta   90.00
_cell.angle_gamma   90.00
#
_symmetry.space_group_name_H-M   'P 1'
#
loop_
_entity.id
_entity.type
_entity.pdbx_description
1 polymer ?
#
loop_
_entity_poly.entity_id
_entity_poly.type
_entity_poly.pdbx_seq_one_letter_code
_entity_poly.pdbx_strand_id
1 'polypeptide(L)'
;CHSPDTNQEQVKEHGEQVSWISVGDPQATLDYMVDVKLIDTDEPEKSLLLMKPTLQLPHGGGQKMVIGDRTYKQFRRFIDDYTAIVESRYAKSDQLPIPSQEVSVVTDIWMKIEGVPAEYDKMLLQIDLHQQTDSGWSALPVATADRPVFGGGNLWQHSLSLLAIRETDWANQLSAKKLPPGNYLAKIYVDQNDKLQKNFNAELGEGEFIGQVQVESQWPAGYGKMTIIKFPSP
;
A
#
# COMPACT_ATOMS: atom_id res chain seq x y z
N CYS A 1 9.63 5.22 -11.05
CA CYS A 1 10.99 5.78 -10.92
C CYS A 1 12.09 4.80 -11.37
N HIS A 2 11.85 3.48 -11.41
CA HIS A 2 12.86 2.46 -11.73
C HIS A 2 12.65 1.76 -13.07
N SER A 3 11.67 2.21 -13.86
CA SER A 3 11.45 1.74 -15.23
C SER A 3 12.15 2.64 -16.24
N PRO A 4 12.84 2.12 -17.25
CA PRO A 4 13.60 2.89 -18.25
C PRO A 4 12.81 4.01 -18.90
N ASP A 5 11.51 3.80 -19.14
CA ASP A 5 10.66 4.76 -19.85
C ASP A 5 10.19 5.94 -18.97
N THR A 6 10.37 5.86 -17.64
CA THR A 6 9.82 6.85 -16.72
C THR A 6 10.86 7.55 -15.85
N ASN A 7 12.13 7.23 -16.00
CA ASN A 7 13.18 7.67 -15.08
C ASN A 7 14.42 8.31 -15.74
N GLN A 8 14.30 8.82 -16.95
CA GLN A 8 15.44 9.42 -17.68
C GLN A 8 16.16 10.55 -16.91
N GLU A 9 15.40 11.36 -16.16
CA GLU A 9 15.98 12.41 -15.33
C GLU A 9 16.75 11.82 -14.14
N GLN A 10 16.19 10.80 -13.50
CA GLN A 10 16.84 10.09 -12.39
C GLN A 10 18.11 9.37 -12.83
N VAL A 11 18.10 8.79 -14.04
CA VAL A 11 19.32 8.18 -14.61
C VAL A 11 20.40 9.22 -14.85
N LYS A 12 20.07 10.41 -15.36
CA LYS A 12 21.03 11.51 -15.53
C LYS A 12 21.63 11.98 -14.20
N GLU A 13 20.83 12.03 -13.15
CA GLU A 13 21.24 12.53 -11.83
C GLU A 13 21.99 11.46 -11.02
N HIS A 14 21.54 10.21 -11.08
CA HIS A 14 21.96 9.14 -10.17
C HIS A 14 22.63 7.94 -10.85
N GLY A 15 22.71 7.92 -12.19
CA GLY A 15 23.30 6.84 -12.97
C GLY A 15 22.34 5.70 -13.33
N GLU A 16 22.81 4.78 -14.18
CA GLU A 16 22.05 3.66 -14.76
C GLU A 16 21.43 2.72 -13.70
N GLN A 17 22.04 2.62 -12.53
CA GLN A 17 21.60 1.72 -11.44
C GLN A 17 20.19 2.03 -10.88
N VAL A 18 19.61 3.19 -11.20
CA VAL A 18 18.23 3.49 -10.81
C VAL A 18 17.22 2.85 -11.77
N SER A 19 17.63 2.41 -12.95
CA SER A 19 16.78 1.83 -14.00
C SER A 19 16.95 0.31 -14.04
N TRP A 20 16.43 -0.38 -13.03
CA TRP A 20 16.65 -1.81 -12.84
C TRP A 20 15.48 -2.70 -13.29
N ILE A 21 14.35 -2.13 -13.72
CA ILE A 21 13.23 -2.90 -14.24
C ILE A 21 13.49 -3.21 -15.72
N SER A 22 13.63 -4.50 -16.05
CA SER A 22 13.70 -4.98 -17.43
C SER A 22 12.28 -5.15 -17.97
N VAL A 23 11.86 -4.22 -18.85
CA VAL A 23 10.50 -4.22 -19.40
C VAL A 23 10.25 -5.47 -20.23
N GLY A 24 9.21 -6.22 -19.89
CA GLY A 24 8.87 -7.47 -20.60
C GLY A 24 9.68 -8.68 -20.19
N ASP A 25 10.68 -8.53 -19.31
CA ASP A 25 11.48 -9.64 -18.78
C ASP A 25 11.51 -9.63 -17.26
N PRO A 26 10.51 -10.25 -16.60
CA PRO A 26 10.45 -10.31 -15.14
C PRO A 26 11.58 -11.14 -14.54
N GLN A 27 12.11 -12.15 -15.26
CA GLN A 27 13.22 -12.96 -14.76
C GLN A 27 14.51 -12.14 -14.70
N ALA A 28 14.86 -11.40 -15.75
CA ALA A 28 16.02 -10.52 -15.73
C ALA A 28 15.90 -9.42 -14.65
N THR A 29 14.69 -8.93 -14.40
CA THR A 29 14.42 -7.99 -13.28
C THR A 29 14.72 -8.65 -11.94
N LEU A 30 14.24 -9.87 -11.71
CA LEU A 30 14.44 -10.61 -10.47
C LEU A 30 15.93 -10.94 -10.24
N ASP A 31 16.62 -11.44 -11.27
CA ASP A 31 18.04 -11.77 -11.21
C ASP A 31 18.86 -10.55 -10.80
N TYR A 32 18.61 -9.40 -11.43
CA TYR A 32 19.27 -8.14 -11.06
C TYR A 32 18.98 -7.75 -9.61
N MET A 33 17.71 -7.88 -9.16
CA MET A 33 17.32 -7.52 -7.79
C MET A 33 18.07 -8.35 -6.73
N VAL A 34 18.36 -9.62 -7.05
CA VAL A 34 19.14 -10.50 -6.16
C VAL A 34 20.63 -10.13 -6.21
N ASP A 35 21.20 -9.96 -7.39
CA ASP A 35 22.63 -9.68 -7.60
C ASP A 35 23.08 -8.40 -6.87
N VAL A 36 22.23 -7.36 -6.83
CA VAL A 36 22.55 -6.07 -6.20
C VAL A 36 21.98 -5.91 -4.79
N LYS A 37 21.49 -6.99 -4.17
CA LYS A 37 20.90 -6.99 -2.82
C LYS A 37 19.67 -6.06 -2.69
N LEU A 38 18.93 -5.81 -3.77
CA LEU A 38 17.57 -5.29 -3.67
C LEU A 38 16.68 -6.31 -2.93
N ILE A 39 16.91 -7.61 -3.19
CA ILE A 39 16.43 -8.73 -2.40
C ILE A 39 17.64 -9.37 -1.73
N ASP A 40 17.69 -9.37 -0.42
CA ASP A 40 18.68 -10.08 0.37
C ASP A 40 18.06 -11.35 0.95
N THR A 41 18.48 -12.52 0.45
CA THR A 41 17.95 -13.81 0.90
C THR A 41 18.60 -14.30 2.19
N ASP A 42 19.76 -13.76 2.58
CA ASP A 42 20.43 -14.09 3.82
C ASP A 42 19.82 -13.33 5.00
N GLU A 43 19.48 -12.04 4.77
CA GLU A 43 18.88 -11.14 5.74
C GLU A 43 17.69 -10.37 5.10
N PRO A 44 16.53 -11.03 4.92
CA PRO A 44 15.38 -10.47 4.18
C PRO A 44 14.94 -9.07 4.61
N GLU A 45 15.05 -8.76 5.91
CA GLU A 45 14.73 -7.45 6.47
C GLU A 45 15.73 -6.35 6.06
N LYS A 46 16.93 -6.72 5.62
CA LYS A 46 17.96 -5.79 5.12
C LYS A 46 17.90 -5.58 3.61
N SER A 47 16.95 -6.18 2.93
CA SER A 47 16.73 -5.95 1.49
C SER A 47 16.61 -4.47 1.19
N LEU A 48 17.38 -3.98 0.22
CA LEU A 48 17.35 -2.56 -0.16
C LEU A 48 15.97 -2.12 -0.66
N LEU A 49 15.16 -3.08 -1.17
CA LEU A 49 13.78 -2.88 -1.57
C LEU A 49 12.87 -2.46 -0.40
N LEU A 50 13.26 -2.77 0.83
CA LEU A 50 12.57 -2.33 2.07
C LEU A 50 13.25 -1.11 2.69
N MET A 51 14.59 -1.15 2.81
CA MET A 51 15.32 -0.17 3.59
C MET A 51 15.34 1.22 2.94
N LYS A 52 15.47 1.30 1.61
CA LYS A 52 15.51 2.59 0.91
C LYS A 52 14.15 3.30 0.91
N PRO A 53 13.03 2.66 0.50
CA PRO A 53 11.73 3.34 0.50
C PRO A 53 11.19 3.70 1.89
N THR A 54 11.66 3.02 2.95
CA THR A 54 11.34 3.37 4.36
C THR A 54 12.27 4.42 4.96
N LEU A 55 13.26 4.90 4.20
CA LEU A 55 14.31 5.84 4.65
C LEU A 55 15.21 5.30 5.77
N GLN A 56 15.30 4.00 5.96
CA GLN A 56 16.35 3.39 6.79
C GLN A 56 17.73 3.55 6.14
N LEU A 57 17.75 3.70 4.82
CA LEU A 57 18.90 4.13 4.01
C LEU A 57 18.49 5.30 3.11
N PRO A 58 19.44 6.15 2.69
CA PRO A 58 19.16 7.25 1.78
C PRO A 58 18.44 6.79 0.50
N HIS A 59 17.37 7.48 0.12
CA HIS A 59 16.57 7.22 -1.06
C HIS A 59 16.22 8.51 -1.78
N GLY A 60 16.73 8.72 -2.99
CA GLY A 60 16.49 9.92 -3.79
C GLY A 60 15.02 10.20 -4.08
N GLY A 61 14.19 9.14 -4.15
CA GLY A 61 12.74 9.24 -4.28
C GLY A 61 11.99 9.67 -3.01
N GLY A 62 12.68 9.86 -1.88
CA GLY A 62 12.06 10.10 -0.57
C GLY A 62 11.32 8.88 -0.03
N GLN A 63 10.56 9.07 1.05
CA GLN A 63 9.78 8.00 1.67
C GLN A 63 8.62 7.57 0.77
N LYS A 64 8.50 6.27 0.53
CA LYS A 64 7.43 5.66 -0.28
C LYS A 64 6.56 4.72 0.52
N MET A 65 7.05 4.17 1.61
CA MET A 65 6.33 3.33 2.55
C MET A 65 6.90 3.51 3.95
N VAL A 66 6.16 3.06 4.94
CA VAL A 66 6.62 2.93 6.32
C VAL A 66 6.52 1.47 6.76
N ILE A 67 7.30 1.08 7.78
CA ILE A 67 7.24 -0.28 8.31
C ILE A 67 5.80 -0.59 8.72
N GLY A 68 5.25 -1.68 8.20
CA GLY A 68 3.93 -2.20 8.52
C GLY A 68 2.78 -1.59 7.73
N ASP A 69 3.01 -0.61 6.84
CA ASP A 69 1.99 -0.24 5.88
C ASP A 69 1.74 -1.36 4.85
N ARG A 70 0.67 -1.23 4.08
CA ARG A 70 0.26 -2.25 3.11
C ARG A 70 1.34 -2.54 2.08
N THR A 71 2.02 -1.51 1.59
CA THR A 71 3.09 -1.65 0.60
C THR A 71 4.28 -2.40 1.20
N TYR A 72 4.70 -2.04 2.42
CA TYR A 72 5.76 -2.75 3.14
C TYR A 72 5.44 -4.24 3.33
N LYS A 73 4.21 -4.55 3.80
CA LYS A 73 3.75 -5.94 4.00
C LYS A 73 3.80 -6.75 2.71
N GLN A 74 3.40 -6.15 1.57
CA GLN A 74 3.44 -6.82 0.26
C GLN A 74 4.87 -7.12 -0.17
N PHE A 75 5.79 -6.14 -0.09
CA PHE A 75 7.19 -6.35 -0.43
C PHE A 75 7.87 -7.32 0.52
N ARG A 76 7.60 -7.23 1.82
CA ARG A 76 8.16 -8.15 2.80
C ARG A 76 7.72 -9.58 2.53
N ARG A 77 6.44 -9.82 2.29
CA ARG A 77 5.92 -11.15 1.92
C ARG A 77 6.60 -11.69 0.67
N PHE A 78 6.72 -10.87 -0.37
CA PHE A 78 7.39 -11.28 -1.61
C PHE A 78 8.85 -11.70 -1.36
N ILE A 79 9.60 -10.95 -0.55
CA ILE A 79 10.99 -11.28 -0.20
C ILE A 79 11.06 -12.57 0.62
N ASP A 80 10.20 -12.72 1.64
CA ASP A 80 10.16 -13.90 2.49
C ASP A 80 9.80 -15.17 1.70
N ASP A 81 8.82 -15.08 0.78
CA ASP A 81 8.42 -16.19 -0.09
C ASP A 81 9.55 -16.56 -1.06
N TYR A 82 10.21 -15.58 -1.67
CA TYR A 82 11.35 -15.81 -2.55
C TYR A 82 12.52 -16.47 -1.79
N THR A 83 12.85 -15.98 -0.62
CA THR A 83 13.88 -16.58 0.26
C THR A 83 13.54 -18.01 0.59
N ALA A 84 12.29 -18.30 0.94
CA ALA A 84 11.85 -19.67 1.23
C ALA A 84 11.98 -20.62 0.02
N ILE A 85 11.76 -20.10 -1.20
CA ILE A 85 11.98 -20.87 -2.45
C ILE A 85 13.47 -21.17 -2.64
N VAL A 86 14.33 -20.15 -2.51
CA VAL A 86 15.80 -20.29 -2.67
C VAL A 86 16.37 -21.27 -1.66
N GLU A 87 15.91 -21.23 -0.42
CA GLU A 87 16.31 -22.15 0.65
C GLU A 87 15.68 -23.54 0.54
N SER A 88 14.93 -23.82 -0.52
CA SER A 88 14.24 -25.09 -0.73
C SER A 88 13.29 -25.50 0.40
N ARG A 89 12.69 -24.53 1.09
CA ARG A 89 11.68 -24.80 2.15
C ARG A 89 10.40 -25.40 1.59
N TYR A 90 10.16 -25.21 0.28
CA TYR A 90 9.03 -25.79 -0.43
C TYR A 90 9.52 -26.90 -1.38
N ALA A 91 9.49 -28.12 -0.90
CA ALA A 91 9.90 -29.29 -1.71
C ALA A 91 8.81 -29.76 -2.68
N LYS A 92 7.55 -29.38 -2.43
CA LYS A 92 6.36 -29.76 -3.23
C LYS A 92 5.37 -28.60 -3.29
N SER A 93 4.53 -28.61 -4.32
CA SER A 93 3.50 -27.57 -4.54
C SER A 93 2.46 -27.45 -3.41
N ASP A 94 2.19 -28.55 -2.70
CA ASP A 94 1.28 -28.57 -1.56
C ASP A 94 1.86 -27.94 -0.28
N GLN A 95 3.15 -27.63 -0.28
CA GLN A 95 3.84 -26.93 0.80
C GLN A 95 3.88 -25.39 0.58
N LEU A 96 3.48 -24.92 -0.60
CA LEU A 96 3.42 -23.50 -0.88
C LEU A 96 2.41 -22.81 0.07
N PRO A 97 2.66 -21.58 0.48
CA PRO A 97 1.70 -20.81 1.26
C PRO A 97 0.35 -20.75 0.56
N ILE A 98 -0.73 -20.93 1.32
CA ILE A 98 -2.08 -20.74 0.80
C ILE A 98 -2.21 -19.28 0.35
N PRO A 99 -2.60 -19.03 -0.92
CA PRO A 99 -2.79 -17.67 -1.39
C PRO A 99 -3.78 -16.90 -0.50
N SER A 100 -3.49 -15.63 -0.25
CA SER A 100 -4.41 -14.77 0.51
C SER A 100 -5.80 -14.82 -0.09
N GLN A 101 -6.82 -14.95 0.76
CA GLN A 101 -8.21 -14.82 0.32
C GLN A 101 -8.52 -13.38 -0.09
N GLU A 102 -7.86 -12.40 0.51
CA GLU A 102 -7.95 -11.02 0.06
C GLU A 102 -7.09 -10.79 -1.19
N VAL A 103 -7.68 -10.15 -2.17
CA VAL A 103 -7.02 -9.63 -3.36
C VAL A 103 -7.15 -8.12 -3.41
N SER A 104 -6.13 -7.46 -3.95
CA SER A 104 -6.12 -6.00 -4.04
C SER A 104 -5.59 -5.53 -5.39
N VAL A 105 -6.07 -4.36 -5.82
CA VAL A 105 -5.62 -3.69 -7.04
C VAL A 105 -5.43 -2.21 -6.76
N VAL A 106 -4.24 -1.69 -7.01
CA VAL A 106 -3.94 -0.25 -6.93
C VAL A 106 -4.67 0.49 -8.05
N THR A 107 -5.24 1.65 -7.71
CA THR A 107 -5.99 2.49 -8.67
C THR A 107 -5.37 3.87 -8.82
N ASP A 108 -5.90 4.66 -9.75
CA ASP A 108 -5.68 6.10 -9.86
C ASP A 108 -6.86 6.92 -9.26
N ILE A 109 -7.61 6.32 -8.32
CA ILE A 109 -8.66 7.00 -7.56
C ILE A 109 -8.02 7.57 -6.30
N TRP A 110 -8.15 8.88 -6.10
CA TRP A 110 -7.48 9.56 -4.99
C TRP A 110 -8.45 10.07 -3.96
N MET A 111 -8.06 9.96 -2.69
CA MET A 111 -8.74 10.63 -1.57
C MET A 111 -7.83 11.60 -0.87
N LYS A 112 -8.44 12.62 -0.28
CA LYS A 112 -7.82 13.62 0.58
C LYS A 112 -8.64 13.77 1.85
N ILE A 113 -7.96 13.83 3.00
CA ILE A 113 -8.56 14.20 4.28
C ILE A 113 -8.00 15.56 4.68
N GLU A 114 -8.87 16.53 4.90
CA GLU A 114 -8.53 17.86 5.37
C GLU A 114 -8.81 18.01 6.86
N GLY A 115 -8.03 18.86 7.52
CA GLY A 115 -8.20 19.16 8.94
C GLY A 115 -7.76 18.02 9.86
N VAL A 116 -6.82 17.18 9.42
CA VAL A 116 -6.20 16.18 10.30
C VAL A 116 -5.47 16.91 11.43
N PRO A 117 -5.71 16.57 12.71
CA PRO A 117 -5.05 17.20 13.85
C PRO A 117 -3.53 17.11 13.78
N ALA A 118 -2.83 18.18 14.21
CA ALA A 118 -1.37 18.25 14.15
C ALA A 118 -0.68 17.19 15.01
N GLU A 119 -1.35 16.68 16.03
CA GLU A 119 -0.86 15.59 16.89
C GLU A 119 -0.63 14.28 16.13
N TYR A 120 -1.29 14.09 14.98
CA TYR A 120 -1.11 12.92 14.10
C TYR A 120 -0.03 13.09 13.04
N ASP A 121 0.71 14.23 13.02
CA ASP A 121 1.79 14.43 12.05
C ASP A 121 2.79 13.27 12.07
N LYS A 122 3.10 12.73 10.89
CA LYS A 122 3.98 11.57 10.66
C LYS A 122 3.45 10.21 11.15
N MET A 123 2.32 10.15 11.86
CA MET A 123 1.69 8.89 12.21
C MET A 123 1.04 8.26 10.98
N LEU A 124 1.03 6.93 10.90
CA LEU A 124 0.33 6.24 9.83
C LEU A 124 -1.18 6.40 10.04
N LEU A 125 -1.85 6.94 9.03
CA LEU A 125 -3.31 6.99 8.94
C LEU A 125 -3.76 6.04 7.85
N GLN A 126 -4.72 5.18 8.20
CA GLN A 126 -5.41 4.28 7.28
C GLN A 126 -6.86 4.71 7.15
N ILE A 127 -7.39 4.60 5.93
CA ILE A 127 -8.81 4.76 5.64
C ILE A 127 -9.34 3.47 5.00
N ASP A 128 -10.49 3.00 5.49
CA ASP A 128 -11.22 1.88 4.93
C ASP A 128 -12.60 2.32 4.45
N LEU A 129 -12.92 2.02 3.20
CA LEU A 129 -14.20 2.37 2.59
C LEU A 129 -15.15 1.19 2.57
N HIS A 130 -16.30 1.35 3.22
CA HIS A 130 -17.40 0.40 3.22
C HIS A 130 -18.51 0.92 2.32
N GLN A 131 -18.91 0.15 1.32
CA GLN A 131 -19.96 0.53 0.38
C GLN A 131 -21.34 0.39 1.02
N GLN A 132 -22.25 1.32 0.73
CA GLN A 132 -23.65 1.19 1.11
C GLN A 132 -24.32 0.06 0.31
N THR A 133 -25.04 -0.79 1.01
CA THR A 133 -25.83 -1.91 0.47
C THR A 133 -27.27 -1.80 0.96
N ASP A 134 -28.18 -2.62 0.44
CA ASP A 134 -29.58 -2.66 0.88
C ASP A 134 -29.73 -3.02 2.37
N SER A 135 -28.74 -3.74 2.94
CA SER A 135 -28.72 -4.18 4.34
C SER A 135 -27.88 -3.29 5.27
N GLY A 136 -27.35 -2.17 4.78
CA GLY A 136 -26.45 -1.26 5.52
C GLY A 136 -25.12 -1.09 4.85
N TRP A 137 -24.02 -1.05 5.62
CA TRP A 137 -22.66 -0.93 5.08
C TRP A 137 -22.05 -2.31 4.86
N SER A 138 -21.24 -2.48 3.82
CA SER A 138 -20.50 -3.72 3.59
C SER A 138 -19.69 -4.13 4.82
N ALA A 139 -19.72 -5.40 5.18
CA ALA A 139 -19.02 -5.90 6.38
C ALA A 139 -17.50 -5.74 6.24
N LEU A 140 -16.95 -5.98 5.03
CA LEU A 140 -15.55 -5.80 4.72
C LEU A 140 -15.39 -4.51 3.89
N PRO A 141 -14.23 -3.83 4.00
CA PRO A 141 -13.94 -2.69 3.16
C PRO A 141 -13.79 -3.13 1.68
N VAL A 142 -14.29 -2.33 0.77
CA VAL A 142 -14.15 -2.52 -0.68
C VAL A 142 -12.95 -1.76 -1.25
N ALA A 143 -12.42 -0.81 -0.48
CA ALA A 143 -11.18 -0.11 -0.79
C ALA A 143 -10.51 0.38 0.49
N THR A 144 -9.19 0.58 0.41
CA THR A 144 -8.37 1.10 1.51
C THR A 144 -7.24 1.97 0.98
N ALA A 145 -6.69 2.81 1.83
CA ALA A 145 -5.41 3.46 1.63
C ALA A 145 -4.75 3.75 2.98
N ASP A 146 -3.44 3.68 3.02
CA ASP A 146 -2.65 3.98 4.20
C ASP A 146 -1.42 4.81 3.84
N ARG A 147 -1.12 5.82 4.66
CA ARG A 147 0.03 6.69 4.49
C ARG A 147 0.28 7.50 5.77
N PRO A 148 1.54 7.88 6.06
CA PRO A 148 1.80 8.89 7.09
C PRO A 148 1.11 10.22 6.80
N VAL A 149 0.56 10.84 7.84
CA VAL A 149 0.10 12.23 7.79
C VAL A 149 1.30 13.15 7.57
N PHE A 150 1.13 14.20 6.79
CA PHE A 150 2.22 15.12 6.45
C PHE A 150 1.76 16.59 6.46
N GLY A 151 2.72 17.51 6.23
CA GLY A 151 2.43 18.93 6.18
C GLY A 151 2.18 19.58 7.55
N GLY A 152 2.79 19.04 8.62
CA GLY A 152 2.59 19.51 9.98
C GLY A 152 1.25 19.05 10.58
N GLY A 153 0.74 17.89 10.12
CA GLY A 153 -0.49 17.32 10.65
C GLY A 153 -1.78 17.87 10.04
N ASN A 154 -1.74 18.53 8.91
CA ASN A 154 -2.97 19.10 8.34
C ASN A 154 -3.48 18.39 7.08
N LEU A 155 -2.68 17.53 6.51
CA LEU A 155 -2.95 16.94 5.21
C LEU A 155 -2.67 15.45 5.18
N TRP A 156 -3.65 14.70 4.70
CA TRP A 156 -3.49 13.32 4.27
C TRP A 156 -4.11 13.14 2.88
N GLN A 157 -3.39 12.47 1.99
CA GLN A 157 -3.91 12.10 0.67
C GLN A 157 -3.19 10.87 0.14
N HIS A 158 -3.93 9.97 -0.49
CA HIS A 158 -3.37 8.79 -1.14
C HIS A 158 -4.30 8.25 -2.23
N SER A 159 -3.75 7.44 -3.15
CA SER A 159 -4.55 6.64 -4.07
C SER A 159 -5.12 5.42 -3.36
N LEU A 160 -6.35 5.04 -3.71
CA LEU A 160 -7.04 3.89 -3.14
C LEU A 160 -6.55 2.59 -3.77
N SER A 161 -6.42 1.56 -2.95
CA SER A 161 -6.36 0.16 -3.38
C SER A 161 -7.75 -0.46 -3.21
N LEU A 162 -8.30 -1.03 -4.27
CA LEU A 162 -9.53 -1.82 -4.18
C LEU A 162 -9.25 -3.14 -3.49
N LEU A 163 -10.20 -3.61 -2.70
CA LEU A 163 -10.13 -4.86 -1.95
C LEU A 163 -11.29 -5.78 -2.31
N ALA A 164 -11.03 -7.05 -2.40
CA ALA A 164 -12.08 -8.08 -2.55
C ALA A 164 -11.64 -9.40 -1.92
N ILE A 165 -12.59 -10.26 -1.63
CA ILE A 165 -12.33 -11.67 -1.33
C ILE A 165 -12.36 -12.44 -2.64
N ARG A 166 -11.39 -13.35 -2.84
CA ARG A 166 -11.33 -14.22 -4.02
C ARG A 166 -12.68 -14.91 -4.28
N GLU A 167 -12.95 -15.17 -5.55
CA GLU A 167 -14.15 -15.91 -6.00
C GLU A 167 -15.47 -15.16 -5.73
N THR A 168 -15.42 -13.87 -5.37
CA THR A 168 -16.61 -13.02 -5.30
C THR A 168 -16.83 -12.27 -6.62
N ASP A 169 -18.08 -11.86 -6.88
CA ASP A 169 -18.41 -11.02 -8.05
C ASP A 169 -17.64 -9.71 -8.05
N TRP A 170 -17.38 -9.15 -6.87
CA TRP A 170 -16.57 -7.94 -6.71
C TRP A 170 -15.11 -8.18 -7.12
N ALA A 171 -14.54 -9.33 -6.76
CA ALA A 171 -13.15 -9.68 -7.16
C ALA A 171 -13.00 -9.71 -8.69
N ASN A 172 -14.01 -10.21 -9.41
CA ASN A 172 -14.02 -10.25 -10.87
C ASN A 172 -14.04 -8.86 -11.52
N GLN A 173 -14.49 -7.83 -10.77
CA GLN A 173 -14.60 -6.44 -11.24
C GLN A 173 -13.35 -5.62 -10.95
N LEU A 174 -12.43 -6.08 -10.09
CA LEU A 174 -11.25 -5.31 -9.69
C LEU A 174 -10.34 -4.90 -10.85
N SER A 175 -10.30 -5.71 -11.93
CA SER A 175 -9.51 -5.42 -13.13
C SER A 175 -9.91 -4.10 -13.81
N ALA A 176 -11.16 -3.65 -13.63
CA ALA A 176 -11.64 -2.37 -14.15
C ALA A 176 -11.03 -1.17 -13.38
N LYS A 177 -10.44 -1.39 -12.21
CA LYS A 177 -9.84 -0.35 -11.34
C LYS A 177 -10.79 0.82 -11.03
N LYS A 178 -12.07 0.53 -10.84
CA LYS A 178 -13.13 1.52 -10.61
C LYS A 178 -13.91 1.16 -9.35
N LEU A 179 -14.26 2.19 -8.57
CA LEU A 179 -15.30 2.10 -7.55
C LEU A 179 -16.65 2.51 -8.15
N PRO A 180 -17.73 1.80 -7.86
CA PRO A 180 -19.07 2.25 -8.22
C PRO A 180 -19.39 3.63 -7.65
N PRO A 181 -20.06 4.53 -8.37
CA PRO A 181 -20.61 5.74 -7.78
C PRO A 181 -21.59 5.41 -6.65
N GLY A 182 -21.65 6.25 -5.62
CA GLY A 182 -22.61 6.09 -4.54
C GLY A 182 -22.10 6.52 -3.16
N ASN A 183 -22.79 6.01 -2.14
CA ASN A 183 -22.49 6.31 -0.73
C ASN A 183 -21.54 5.29 -0.13
N TYR A 184 -20.59 5.78 0.64
CA TYR A 184 -19.61 4.99 1.35
C TYR A 184 -19.44 5.49 2.78
N LEU A 185 -19.08 4.59 3.68
CA LEU A 185 -18.62 4.90 5.01
C LEU A 185 -17.10 4.79 5.03
N ALA A 186 -16.43 5.92 5.25
CA ALA A 186 -14.99 5.99 5.41
C ALA A 186 -14.66 5.85 6.90
N LYS A 187 -14.06 4.73 7.30
CA LYS A 187 -13.53 4.52 8.66
C LYS A 187 -12.06 4.93 8.68
N ILE A 188 -11.68 5.67 9.72
CA ILE A 188 -10.34 6.26 9.85
C ILE A 188 -9.65 5.68 11.07
N TYR A 189 -8.42 5.22 10.88
CA TYR A 189 -7.56 4.66 11.90
C TYR A 189 -6.22 5.40 11.92
N VAL A 190 -5.63 5.58 13.12
CA VAL A 190 -4.30 6.19 13.27
C VAL A 190 -3.45 5.33 14.20
N ASP A 191 -2.26 4.96 13.75
CA ASP A 191 -1.28 4.21 14.55
C ASP A 191 -0.55 5.12 15.54
N GLN A 192 -1.24 5.47 16.63
CA GLN A 192 -0.73 6.36 17.67
C GLN A 192 0.36 5.72 18.56
N ASN A 193 0.50 4.40 18.52
CA ASN A 193 1.35 3.63 19.43
C ASN A 193 2.47 2.89 18.70
N ASP A 194 2.76 3.21 17.45
CA ASP A 194 3.74 2.53 16.61
C ASP A 194 3.53 1.00 16.58
N LYS A 195 2.26 0.57 16.60
CA LYS A 195 1.86 -0.83 16.61
C LYS A 195 2.43 -1.59 15.43
N LEU A 196 2.36 -0.98 14.25
CA LEU A 196 2.86 -1.58 13.02
C LEU A 196 4.39 -1.60 12.95
N GLN A 197 5.07 -0.61 13.50
CA GLN A 197 6.53 -0.64 13.63
C GLN A 197 7.00 -1.73 14.57
N LYS A 198 6.29 -1.96 15.67
CA LYS A 198 6.60 -3.01 16.66
C LYS A 198 6.30 -4.41 16.14
N ASN A 199 5.26 -4.53 15.32
CA ASN A 199 4.87 -5.78 14.67
C ASN A 199 4.26 -5.45 13.29
N PHE A 200 5.08 -5.54 12.25
CA PHE A 200 4.65 -5.18 10.89
C PHE A 200 3.49 -6.06 10.35
N ASN A 201 3.27 -7.24 10.93
CA ASN A 201 2.14 -8.10 10.58
C ASN A 201 0.84 -7.73 11.31
N ALA A 202 0.89 -6.81 12.28
CA ALA A 202 -0.31 -6.35 12.97
C ALA A 202 -1.26 -5.61 11.99
N GLU A 203 -2.54 -5.54 12.36
CA GLU A 203 -3.56 -4.75 11.67
C GLU A 203 -4.06 -3.65 12.60
N LEU A 204 -4.40 -2.49 12.03
CA LEU A 204 -5.11 -1.46 12.78
C LEU A 204 -6.57 -1.92 13.00
N GLY A 205 -7.09 -1.69 14.17
CA GLY A 205 -8.42 -2.15 14.58
C GLY A 205 -9.12 -1.15 15.49
N GLU A 206 -10.01 -1.65 16.35
CA GLU A 206 -10.82 -0.79 17.25
C GLU A 206 -9.96 0.11 18.15
N GLY A 207 -8.77 -0.35 18.57
CA GLY A 207 -7.87 0.44 19.41
C GLY A 207 -7.24 1.65 18.70
N GLU A 208 -7.18 1.63 17.38
CA GLU A 208 -6.66 2.71 16.54
C GLU A 208 -7.76 3.47 15.81
N PHE A 209 -9.03 3.07 15.98
CA PHE A 209 -10.18 3.72 15.35
C PHE A 209 -10.37 5.13 15.91
N ILE A 210 -10.39 6.12 15.02
CA ILE A 210 -10.56 7.53 15.37
C ILE A 210 -11.99 8.01 15.12
N GLY A 211 -12.62 7.51 14.05
CA GLY A 211 -13.98 7.91 13.69
C GLY A 211 -14.32 7.54 12.26
N GLN A 212 -15.50 7.96 11.82
CA GLN A 212 -16.00 7.63 10.50
C GLN A 212 -16.74 8.81 9.86
N VAL A 213 -16.73 8.87 8.53
CA VAL A 213 -17.40 9.90 7.73
C VAL A 213 -18.18 9.24 6.60
N GLN A 214 -19.42 9.66 6.37
CA GLN A 214 -20.13 9.28 5.16
C GLN A 214 -19.66 10.15 3.99
N VAL A 215 -19.45 9.53 2.84
CA VAL A 215 -19.02 10.19 1.62
C VAL A 215 -19.83 9.68 0.44
N GLU A 216 -20.36 10.60 -0.36
CA GLU A 216 -20.93 10.31 -1.66
C GLU A 216 -19.94 10.75 -2.74
N SER A 217 -19.61 9.87 -3.66
CA SER A 217 -18.64 10.19 -4.72
C SER A 217 -18.94 9.44 -6.02
N GLN A 218 -18.48 10.03 -7.12
CA GLN A 218 -18.40 9.42 -8.44
C GLN A 218 -17.06 8.70 -8.66
N TRP A 219 -16.15 8.78 -7.70
CA TRP A 219 -14.83 8.17 -7.70
C TRP A 219 -14.03 8.40 -8.99
N PRO A 220 -13.84 9.65 -9.41
CA PRO A 220 -13.10 9.95 -10.62
C PRO A 220 -11.63 9.53 -10.47
N ALA A 221 -11.06 9.00 -11.56
CA ALA A 221 -9.62 8.75 -11.62
C ALA A 221 -8.84 10.03 -11.87
N GLY A 222 -7.61 10.09 -11.39
CA GLY A 222 -6.66 11.17 -11.59
C GLY A 222 -6.39 12.00 -10.33
N TYR A 223 -5.10 12.25 -10.08
CA TYR A 223 -4.63 13.03 -8.92
C TYR A 223 -5.34 14.38 -8.74
N GLY A 224 -5.68 15.08 -9.82
CA GLY A 224 -6.38 16.37 -9.77
C GLY A 224 -7.88 16.30 -9.48
N LYS A 225 -8.45 15.11 -9.30
CA LYS A 225 -9.91 14.88 -9.14
C LYS A 225 -10.23 14.15 -7.83
N MET A 226 -9.48 14.44 -6.77
CA MET A 226 -9.60 13.73 -5.49
C MET A 226 -10.99 13.88 -4.88
N THR A 227 -11.51 12.80 -4.30
CA THR A 227 -12.60 12.87 -3.34
C THR A 227 -12.07 13.41 -2.03
N ILE A 228 -12.66 14.52 -1.54
CA ILE A 228 -12.20 15.22 -0.34
C ILE A 228 -13.20 15.00 0.79
N ILE A 229 -12.71 14.59 1.95
CA ILE A 229 -13.47 14.53 3.19
C ILE A 229 -12.80 15.38 4.27
N LYS A 230 -13.56 15.74 5.29
CA LYS A 230 -13.01 16.35 6.51
C LYS A 230 -12.71 15.27 7.53
N PHE A 231 -11.66 15.49 8.31
CA PHE A 231 -11.36 14.63 9.45
C PHE A 231 -12.58 14.62 10.40
N PRO A 232 -12.98 13.45 10.94
CA PRO A 232 -14.13 13.38 11.87
C PRO A 232 -13.85 14.25 13.11
N SER A 233 -14.85 15.03 13.49
CA SER A 233 -14.80 15.73 14.77
C SER A 233 -14.99 14.71 15.91
N PRO A 234 -14.30 14.87 17.04
CA PRO A 234 -14.48 14.01 18.22
C PRO A 234 -15.90 14.05 18.75
#